data_58ceb6ade400642663ef5f50ec0fd85c
#
_entry.id   58ceb6ade400642663ef5f50ec0fd85c
#
_cell.length_a   1.000
_cell.length_b   1.000
_cell.length_c   1.000
_cell.angle_alpha   90.00
_cell.angle_beta   90.00
_cell.angle_gamma   90.00
#
_symmetry.space_group_name_H-M   'P 1'
#
loop_
_entity.id
_entity.type
_entity.pdbx_description
1 polymer ?
#
loop_
_entity_poly.entity_id
_entity_poly.type
_entity_poly.pdbx_seq_one_letter_code
_entity_poly.pdbx_strand_id
1 'polypeptide(L)' 'MSNAAMSHAPGHDGYIVEVGGQFVSEYDTLKAALNAGFALKNRDAKAQVKVYDAKERV' A
#
# COMPACT_ATOMS: atom_id res chain seq x y z
N MET A 1 13.73 12.52 8.05
CA MET A 1 13.35 12.35 7.72
C MET A 1 12.69 12.27 7.17
N SER A 2 12.42 12.19 7.10
CA SER A 2 11.79 12.01 6.64
C SER A 2 11.29 12.31 5.88
N ASN A 3 11.36 12.59 5.60
CA ASN A 3 10.85 12.88 4.87
C ASN A 3 10.63 12.64 3.77
N ALA A 4 11.13 12.33 3.96
CA ALA A 4 11.03 12.00 2.61
C ALA A 4 9.69 11.71 2.19
N ALA A 5 9.09 11.04 2.94
CA ALA A 5 7.79 10.61 2.61
C ALA A 5 6.96 11.71 2.15
N MET A 6 7.28 12.85 2.54
CA MET A 6 6.50 13.86 2.14
C MET A 6 6.72 14.35 0.85
N SER A 7 7.68 13.87 0.19
CA SER A 7 8.04 14.44 -1.06
C SER A 7 7.08 14.11 -2.15
N HIS A 8 6.20 13.16 -2.01
CA HIS A 8 5.28 12.90 -3.09
C HIS A 8 3.86 12.79 -2.57
N ALA A 9 2.94 13.12 -3.41
CA ALA A 9 1.55 13.12 -3.03
C ALA A 9 0.97 11.73 -3.08
N PRO A 10 0.18 11.38 -2.09
CA PRO A 10 -0.48 10.09 -2.09
C PRO A 10 -1.36 9.96 -3.32
N GLY A 11 -1.35 8.80 -3.90
CA GLY A 11 -2.20 8.54 -5.05
C GLY A 11 -1.61 8.88 -6.39
N HIS A 12 -0.42 9.48 -6.41
CA HIS A 12 0.21 9.82 -7.66
C HIS A 12 1.19 8.77 -8.10
N ASP A 13 2.08 8.38 -7.23
CA ASP A 13 3.08 7.38 -7.54
C ASP A 13 3.08 6.39 -6.44
N GLY A 14 3.54 5.20 -6.73
CA GLY A 14 3.69 4.22 -5.71
C GLY A 14 2.60 3.18 -5.73
N TYR A 15 2.55 2.39 -4.69
CA TYR A 15 1.67 1.25 -4.60
C TYR A 15 0.89 1.29 -3.31
N ILE A 16 -0.40 1.04 -3.41
CA ILE A 16 -1.31 1.19 -2.29
C ILE A 16 -1.71 -0.15 -1.72
N VAL A 17 -1.77 -0.22 -0.40
CA VAL A 17 -2.26 -1.41 0.29
C VAL A 17 -3.59 -1.05 0.92
N GLU A 18 -4.60 -1.86 0.65
CA GLU A 18 -5.93 -1.69 1.22
C GLU A 18 -6.35 -2.94 1.93
N VAL A 19 -7.13 -2.79 2.98
CA VAL A 19 -7.72 -3.93 3.66
C VAL A 19 -9.21 -3.65 3.79
N GLY A 20 -10.02 -4.57 3.29
CA GLY A 20 -11.45 -4.41 3.36
C GLY A 20 -11.96 -3.17 2.64
N GLY A 21 -11.26 -2.78 1.60
CA GLY A 21 -11.66 -1.61 0.83
C GLY A 21 -11.18 -0.28 1.40
N GLN A 22 -10.42 -0.34 2.49
CA GLN A 22 -9.94 0.90 3.10
C GLN A 22 -8.45 1.03 2.96
N PHE A 23 -7.99 2.24 2.69
CA PHE A 23 -6.57 2.53 2.56
C PHE A 23 -5.87 2.24 3.88
N VAL A 24 -4.72 1.58 3.79
CA VAL A 24 -3.90 1.30 4.94
C VAL A 24 -2.55 2.01 4.83
N SER A 25 -1.88 1.86 3.71
CA SER A 25 -0.55 2.44 3.54
C SER A 25 -0.18 2.54 2.08
N GLU A 26 0.87 3.28 1.80
CA GLU A 26 1.37 3.47 0.46
C GLU A 26 2.88 3.30 0.49
N TYR A 27 3.44 2.70 -0.56
CA TYR A 27 4.86 2.41 -0.65
C TYR A 27 5.40 2.82 -2.01
N ASP A 28 6.69 3.09 -2.06
CA ASP A 28 7.31 3.52 -3.30
C ASP A 28 7.54 2.38 -4.28
N THR A 29 7.63 1.17 -3.80
CA THR A 29 7.90 0.04 -4.66
C THR A 29 6.87 -1.04 -4.47
N LEU A 30 6.66 -1.82 -5.53
CA LEU A 30 5.73 -2.94 -5.46
C LEU A 30 6.20 -3.96 -4.43
N LYS A 31 7.49 -4.19 -4.36
CA LYS A 31 8.02 -5.18 -3.42
C LYS A 31 7.68 -4.79 -1.99
N ALA A 32 7.86 -3.53 -1.64
CA ALA A 32 7.55 -3.09 -0.28
C ALA A 32 6.06 -3.22 0.01
N ALA A 33 5.22 -2.88 -0.96
CA ALA A 33 3.79 -2.98 -0.79
C ALA A 33 3.36 -4.44 -0.63
N LEU A 34 3.94 -5.33 -1.43
CA LEU A 34 3.59 -6.74 -1.33
C LEU A 34 4.03 -7.32 0.01
N ASN A 35 5.21 -6.94 0.48
CA ASN A 35 5.67 -7.41 1.78
C ASN A 35 4.72 -6.95 2.88
N ALA A 36 4.26 -5.72 2.82
CA ALA A 36 3.32 -5.21 3.79
C ALA A 36 1.99 -5.97 3.71
N GLY A 37 1.53 -6.24 2.50
CA GLY A 37 0.29 -6.98 2.32
C GLY A 37 0.39 -8.39 2.86
N PHE A 38 1.51 -9.06 2.63
CA PHE A 38 1.71 -10.40 3.15
C PHE A 38 1.74 -10.39 4.68
N ALA A 39 2.36 -9.38 5.29
CA ALA A 39 2.40 -9.29 6.73
C ALA A 39 1.00 -9.14 7.30
N LEU A 40 0.16 -8.34 6.65
CA LEU A 40 -1.21 -8.18 7.09
C LEU A 40 -1.97 -9.49 6.97
N LYS A 41 -1.76 -10.21 5.85
CA LYS A 41 -2.45 -11.45 5.63
C LYS A 41 -2.01 -12.52 6.62
N ASN A 42 -0.74 -12.49 7.01
CA ASN A 42 -0.25 -13.43 8.00
C ASN A 42 -0.85 -13.18 9.37
N ARG A 43 -1.15 -11.91 9.67
CA ARG A 43 -1.73 -11.58 10.96
C ARG A 43 -3.22 -11.90 10.99
N ASP A 44 -3.86 -11.83 9.85
CA ASP A 44 -5.29 -12.09 9.78
C ASP A 44 -5.59 -12.74 8.44
N ALA A 45 -5.67 -14.04 8.44
CA ALA A 45 -5.87 -14.79 7.20
C ALA A 45 -7.18 -14.44 6.51
N LYS A 46 -8.12 -13.88 7.23
CA LYS A 46 -9.40 -13.52 6.64
C LYS A 46 -9.40 -12.12 6.07
N ALA A 47 -8.33 -11.36 6.28
CA ALA A 47 -8.29 -10.01 5.77
C ALA A 47 -8.29 -10.00 4.26
N GLN A 48 -9.03 -9.08 3.68
CA GLN A 48 -9.08 -8.95 2.24
C GLN A 48 -8.08 -7.88 1.84
N VAL A 49 -6.86 -8.28 1.65
CA VAL A 49 -5.77 -7.37 1.35
C VAL A 49 -5.65 -7.18 -0.15
N LYS A 50 -5.54 -5.94 -0.56
CA LYS A 50 -5.40 -5.61 -1.97
C LYS A 50 -4.20 -4.69 -2.13
N VAL A 51 -3.37 -4.97 -3.11
CA VAL A 51 -2.21 -4.14 -3.44
C VAL A 51 -2.33 -3.75 -4.89
N TYR A 52 -2.21 -2.47 -5.18
CA TYR A 52 -2.32 -2.02 -6.56
C TYR A 52 -1.52 -0.74 -6.79
N ASP A 53 -1.27 -0.46 -8.05
CA ASP A 53 -0.54 0.73 -8.45
C ASP A 53 -1.48 1.92 -8.29
N ALA A 54 -0.99 2.96 -7.64
CA ALA A 54 -1.80 4.14 -7.40
C ALA A 54 -2.32 4.75 -8.69
N LYS A 55 -1.61 4.58 -9.79
CA LYS A 55 -2.04 5.12 -11.06
C LYS A 55 -3.27 4.44 -11.61
N GLU A 56 -3.56 3.24 -11.16
CA GLU A 56 -4.74 2.53 -11.64
C GLU A 56 -5.99 2.92 -10.89
N ARG A 57 -5.84 3.75 -9.91
CA ARG A 57 -6.98 4.15 -9.14
C ARG A 57 -7.54 5.42 -9.74
N VAL A 58 -8.45 5.32 -10.61
CA VAL A 58 -9.00 6.47 -11.30
C VAL A 58 -10.45 6.68 -11.02
#